data_8835fadedbfd7a6f7e16b6fda1772908
#
_entry.id   8835fadedbfd7a6f7e16b6fda1772908
#
_cell.length_a   1.000
_cell.length_b   1.000
_cell.length_c   1.000
_cell.angle_alpha   90.00
_cell.angle_beta   90.00
_cell.angle_gamma   90.00
#
_symmetry.space_group_name_H-M   'P 1'
#
loop_
_entity.id
_entity.type
_entity.pdbx_description
1 polymer ?
#
loop_
_entity_poly.entity_id
_entity_poly.type
_entity_poly.pdbx_seq_one_letter_code
_entity_poly.pdbx_strand_id
1 'polypeptide(L)'
;CPITRERLTHGSLQDTDASVDRLNNDAAYAASNLAVMSVRANRAKGALDFAQVLARAESATATDGLTPAEWLRLATLMLGPAHATCPHEAPVLPLCAPLPVHAVRLALQQVQRLFTEHCLRPAGKSRLVRELASACHHDTARLRLATLGQAVHEGLKHIAGHGLDDTRWDVWLQPTVMTALLRWREALDEAGFTSTAPWLCWISIRSVADCAAGTATPARTTGKP
;
A
#
# COMPACT_ATOMS: atom_id res chain seq x y z
N CYS A 1 6.91 9.68 8.58
CA CYS A 1 5.70 10.15 7.88
C CYS A 1 5.49 9.36 6.60
N PRO A 2 4.32 8.73 6.36
CA PRO A 2 4.09 7.93 5.14
C PRO A 2 4.06 8.79 3.86
N ILE A 3 3.87 10.08 3.99
CA ILE A 3 3.76 11.04 2.89
C ILE A 3 5.11 11.66 2.57
N THR A 4 5.74 12.32 3.55
CA THR A 4 6.97 13.09 3.37
C THR A 4 8.25 12.25 3.51
N ARG A 5 8.16 11.02 4.02
CA ARG A 5 9.29 10.13 4.35
C ARG A 5 10.21 10.67 5.45
N GLU A 6 9.90 11.81 6.03
CA GLU A 6 10.64 12.36 7.17
C GLU A 6 10.33 11.56 8.44
N ARG A 7 11.30 11.50 9.34
CA ARG A 7 11.09 10.94 10.68
C ARG A 7 10.13 11.83 11.45
N LEU A 8 9.07 11.25 12.02
CA LEU A 8 8.14 11.97 12.87
C LEU A 8 8.79 12.32 14.20
N THR A 9 8.57 13.54 14.65
CA THR A 9 8.93 14.07 15.97
C THR A 9 7.66 14.22 16.82
N HIS A 10 7.80 14.55 18.10
CA HIS A 10 6.68 14.73 19.02
C HIS A 10 6.96 15.91 19.94
N GLY A 11 6.01 16.88 19.98
CA GLY A 11 6.08 18.01 20.90
C GLY A 11 7.23 18.99 20.64
N SER A 12 7.83 18.96 19.45
CA SER A 12 8.95 19.82 19.08
C SER A 12 8.50 21.14 18.46
N LEU A 13 7.20 21.31 18.22
CA LEU A 13 6.59 22.47 17.54
C LEU A 13 7.13 22.68 16.11
N GLN A 14 7.54 21.60 15.47
CA GLN A 14 8.09 21.60 14.11
C GLN A 14 7.12 20.92 13.11
N ASP A 15 7.33 21.19 11.85
CA ASP A 15 6.55 20.63 10.74
C ASP A 15 6.64 19.10 10.64
N THR A 16 7.66 18.48 11.25
CA THR A 16 7.86 17.04 11.36
C THR A 16 7.08 16.40 12.52
N ASP A 17 6.45 17.18 13.41
CA ASP A 17 5.69 16.61 14.51
C ASP A 17 4.53 15.75 13.99
N ALA A 18 4.28 14.64 14.71
CA ALA A 18 3.19 13.73 14.40
C ALA A 18 1.83 14.41 14.62
N SER A 19 0.96 14.27 13.64
CA SER A 19 -0.41 14.76 13.67
C SER A 19 -1.34 13.67 13.19
N VAL A 20 -2.51 13.55 13.83
CA VAL A 20 -3.58 12.63 13.40
C VAL A 20 -4.55 13.39 12.51
N ASP A 21 -4.82 12.85 11.32
CA ASP A 21 -5.75 13.46 10.38
C ASP A 21 -6.81 12.48 9.90
N ARG A 22 -7.97 13.01 9.50
CA ARG A 22 -9.02 12.26 8.81
C ARG A 22 -8.68 12.18 7.33
N LEU A 23 -8.62 10.95 6.81
CA LEU A 23 -8.36 10.74 5.38
C LEU A 23 -9.51 11.24 4.49
N ASN A 24 -10.76 11.03 4.95
CA ASN A 24 -11.96 11.62 4.36
C ASN A 24 -12.56 12.59 5.37
N ASN A 25 -12.63 13.87 5.02
CA ASN A 25 -13.13 14.95 5.90
C ASN A 25 -14.64 14.83 6.17
N ASP A 26 -15.40 14.24 5.23
CA ASP A 26 -16.86 14.07 5.34
C ASP A 26 -17.25 12.92 6.28
N ALA A 27 -16.29 12.05 6.61
CA ALA A 27 -16.51 10.94 7.53
C ALA A 27 -16.05 11.29 8.96
N ALA A 28 -16.61 10.53 9.94
CA ALA A 28 -16.28 10.71 11.35
C ALA A 28 -14.83 10.31 11.69
N TYR A 29 -14.40 10.64 12.92
CA TYR A 29 -13.15 10.16 13.52
C TYR A 29 -13.24 8.66 13.85
N ALA A 30 -13.29 7.83 12.82
CA ALA A 30 -13.30 6.38 12.94
C ALA A 30 -11.91 5.80 12.67
N ALA A 31 -11.57 4.67 13.28
CA ALA A 31 -10.28 4.01 13.09
C ALA A 31 -9.95 3.74 11.60
N SER A 32 -10.98 3.48 10.78
CA SER A 32 -10.84 3.26 9.34
C SER A 32 -10.57 4.55 8.53
N ASN A 33 -10.70 5.72 9.14
CA ASN A 33 -10.59 7.03 8.50
C ASN A 33 -9.43 7.88 9.04
N LEU A 34 -8.57 7.33 9.88
CA LEU A 34 -7.49 8.08 10.52
C LEU A 34 -6.12 7.64 10.01
N ALA A 35 -5.24 8.60 9.84
CA ALA A 35 -3.82 8.37 9.58
C ALA A 35 -2.94 9.30 10.43
N VAL A 36 -1.77 8.80 10.81
CA VAL A 36 -0.72 9.62 11.42
C VAL A 36 0.21 10.09 10.33
N MET A 37 0.42 11.40 10.27
CA MET A 37 1.32 12.06 9.31
C MET A 37 2.04 13.23 9.98
N SER A 38 2.95 13.88 9.27
CA SER A 38 3.59 15.10 9.78
C SER A 38 2.62 16.29 9.78
N VAL A 39 2.84 17.26 10.67
CA VAL A 39 2.10 18.54 10.70
C VAL A 39 2.16 19.22 9.33
N ARG A 40 3.31 19.17 8.62
CA ARG A 40 3.45 19.69 7.25
C ARG A 40 2.44 19.05 6.30
N ALA A 41 2.36 17.74 6.28
CA ALA A 41 1.44 17.02 5.39
C ALA A 41 -0.03 17.25 5.77
N ASN A 42 -0.35 17.25 7.06
CA ASN A 42 -1.70 17.52 7.56
C ASN A 42 -2.16 18.94 7.19
N ARG A 43 -1.29 19.94 7.39
CA ARG A 43 -1.58 21.34 7.04
C ARG A 43 -1.79 21.50 5.53
N ALA A 44 -0.95 20.89 4.71
CA ALA A 44 -1.08 20.91 3.24
C ALA A 44 -2.40 20.31 2.78
N LYS A 45 -2.80 19.15 3.36
CA LYS A 45 -4.09 18.52 3.07
C LYS A 45 -5.26 19.39 3.49
N GLY A 46 -5.25 19.90 4.73
CA GLY A 46 -6.33 20.75 5.26
C GLY A 46 -7.73 20.15 4.99
N ALA A 47 -8.59 20.93 4.35
CA ALA A 47 -9.96 20.53 3.98
C ALA A 47 -10.08 19.88 2.59
N LEU A 48 -8.97 19.63 1.88
CA LEU A 48 -9.01 19.08 0.53
C LEU A 48 -9.65 17.68 0.51
N ASP A 49 -10.49 17.45 -0.49
CA ASP A 49 -11.05 16.15 -0.81
C ASP A 49 -10.08 15.31 -1.66
N PHE A 50 -10.46 14.06 -1.94
CA PHE A 50 -9.64 13.13 -2.70
C PHE A 50 -9.34 13.64 -4.13
N ALA A 51 -10.34 14.20 -4.82
CA ALA A 51 -10.16 14.68 -6.20
C ALA A 51 -9.20 15.87 -6.26
N GLN A 52 -9.29 16.77 -5.29
CA GLN A 52 -8.41 17.93 -5.18
C GLN A 52 -6.97 17.51 -4.86
N VAL A 53 -6.78 16.51 -3.98
CA VAL A 53 -5.46 15.94 -3.68
C VAL A 53 -4.87 15.24 -4.90
N LEU A 54 -5.68 14.47 -5.63
CA LEU A 54 -5.24 13.79 -6.85
C LEU A 54 -4.81 14.78 -7.94
N ALA A 55 -5.56 15.85 -8.13
CA ALA A 55 -5.20 16.92 -9.08
C ALA A 55 -3.85 17.58 -8.76
N ARG A 56 -3.49 17.72 -7.46
CA ARG A 56 -2.17 18.20 -7.04
C ARG A 56 -1.06 17.18 -7.32
N ALA A 57 -1.36 15.89 -7.19
CA ALA A 57 -0.41 14.83 -7.52
C ALA A 57 -0.09 14.77 -9.03
N GLU A 58 -1.01 15.21 -9.88
CA GLU A 58 -0.85 15.31 -11.34
C GLU A 58 -0.12 16.60 -11.77
N SER A 59 0.10 17.53 -10.87
CA SER A 59 0.84 18.77 -11.15
C SER A 59 2.31 18.46 -11.48
N ALA A 60 2.90 19.26 -12.34
CA ALA A 60 4.34 19.17 -12.65
C ALA A 60 5.27 19.75 -11.56
N THR A 61 4.71 20.52 -10.62
CA THR A 61 5.49 21.28 -9.62
C THR A 61 4.95 21.05 -8.20
N ALA A 62 5.78 21.32 -7.21
CA ALA A 62 5.38 21.30 -5.81
C ALA A 62 4.31 22.38 -5.55
N THR A 63 3.30 22.05 -4.75
CA THR A 63 2.21 22.95 -4.33
C THR A 63 1.97 22.80 -2.83
N ASP A 64 1.62 23.88 -2.16
CA ASP A 64 1.29 23.89 -0.73
C ASP A 64 2.35 23.19 0.17
N GLY A 65 3.62 23.26 -0.21
CA GLY A 65 4.73 22.67 0.52
C GLY A 65 4.92 21.15 0.33
N LEU A 66 4.17 20.50 -0.57
CA LEU A 66 4.35 19.09 -0.94
C LEU A 66 4.73 18.94 -2.42
N THR A 67 5.60 17.98 -2.70
CA THR A 67 5.95 17.56 -4.05
C THR A 67 4.82 16.71 -4.67
N PRO A 68 4.77 16.56 -6.02
CA PRO A 68 3.79 15.69 -6.67
C PRO A 68 3.79 14.25 -6.13
N ALA A 69 4.98 13.71 -5.83
CA ALA A 69 5.10 12.37 -5.25
C ALA A 69 4.54 12.28 -3.82
N GLU A 70 4.68 13.34 -3.01
CA GLU A 70 4.08 13.42 -1.67
C GLU A 70 2.56 13.54 -1.77
N TRP A 71 2.04 14.33 -2.70
CA TRP A 71 0.61 14.39 -2.99
C TRP A 71 0.05 13.05 -3.45
N LEU A 72 0.78 12.30 -4.30
CA LEU A 72 0.36 10.97 -4.73
C LEU A 72 0.33 9.97 -3.56
N ARG A 73 1.31 10.03 -2.65
CA ARG A 73 1.29 9.22 -1.43
C ARG A 73 0.07 9.54 -0.56
N LEU A 74 -0.28 10.81 -0.42
CA LEU A 74 -1.48 11.22 0.30
C LEU A 74 -2.76 10.72 -0.41
N ALA A 75 -2.88 10.88 -1.73
CA ALA A 75 -4.00 10.35 -2.51
C ALA A 75 -4.15 8.83 -2.33
N THR A 76 -3.03 8.10 -2.30
CA THR A 76 -3.01 6.65 -2.05
C THR A 76 -3.62 6.27 -0.69
N LEU A 77 -3.35 7.05 0.37
CA LEU A 77 -3.95 6.83 1.69
C LEU A 77 -5.44 7.15 1.71
N MET A 78 -5.84 8.20 1.01
CA MET A 78 -7.24 8.66 0.96
C MET A 78 -8.14 7.79 0.09
N LEU A 79 -7.59 7.05 -0.89
CA LEU A 79 -8.34 6.32 -1.91
C LEU A 79 -9.39 5.38 -1.32
N GLY A 80 -9.03 4.55 -0.35
CA GLY A 80 -9.95 3.62 0.28
C GLY A 80 -11.09 4.32 1.03
N PRO A 81 -10.81 5.22 1.98
CA PRO A 81 -11.84 5.98 2.68
C PRO A 81 -12.73 6.84 1.77
N ALA A 82 -12.17 7.41 0.70
CA ALA A 82 -12.94 8.21 -0.27
C ALA A 82 -13.93 7.36 -1.09
N HIS A 83 -13.60 6.10 -1.36
CA HIS A 83 -14.42 5.19 -2.16
C HIS A 83 -15.02 4.03 -1.33
N ALA A 84 -15.20 4.24 -0.01
CA ALA A 84 -15.70 3.19 0.87
C ALA A 84 -17.12 2.71 0.51
N THR A 85 -17.97 3.61 0.00
CA THR A 85 -19.35 3.31 -0.42
C THR A 85 -19.46 2.81 -1.84
N CYS A 86 -18.54 3.21 -2.73
CA CYS A 86 -18.54 2.88 -4.16
C CYS A 86 -17.15 2.38 -4.60
N PRO A 87 -16.67 1.23 -4.10
CA PRO A 87 -15.30 0.75 -4.34
C PRO A 87 -15.01 0.44 -5.81
N HIS A 88 -16.04 0.19 -6.63
CA HIS A 88 -15.89 -0.07 -8.07
C HIS A 88 -15.59 1.19 -8.89
N GLU A 89 -15.86 2.38 -8.34
CA GLU A 89 -15.53 3.67 -8.96
C GLU A 89 -14.09 4.13 -8.65
N ALA A 90 -13.41 3.45 -7.75
CA ALA A 90 -12.06 3.83 -7.34
C ALA A 90 -11.06 3.71 -8.49
N PRO A 91 -10.29 4.77 -8.80
CA PRO A 91 -9.22 4.69 -9.78
C PRO A 91 -8.11 3.74 -9.32
N VAL A 92 -7.35 3.20 -10.27
CA VAL A 92 -6.16 2.41 -9.96
C VAL A 92 -4.98 3.34 -9.76
N LEU A 93 -4.54 3.49 -8.52
CA LEU A 93 -3.38 4.28 -8.16
C LEU A 93 -2.20 3.41 -7.73
N PRO A 94 -0.95 3.88 -7.91
CA PRO A 94 0.22 3.24 -7.31
C PRO A 94 0.11 3.27 -5.79
N LEU A 95 0.26 2.13 -5.11
CA LEU A 95 0.33 2.08 -3.66
C LEU A 95 1.73 2.50 -3.19
N CYS A 96 2.05 3.78 -3.28
CA CYS A 96 3.37 4.33 -2.97
C CYS A 96 3.56 4.77 -1.51
N ALA A 97 2.62 4.43 -0.63
CA ALA A 97 2.72 4.63 0.82
C ALA A 97 2.11 3.44 1.57
N PRO A 98 2.62 3.09 2.77
CA PRO A 98 2.02 2.06 3.60
C PRO A 98 0.61 2.50 4.04
N LEU A 99 -0.37 1.62 3.89
CA LEU A 99 -1.72 1.90 4.36
C LEU A 99 -1.78 1.85 5.89
N PRO A 100 -2.54 2.76 6.54
CA PRO A 100 -2.84 2.65 7.95
C PRO A 100 -3.49 1.29 8.29
N VAL A 101 -3.19 0.76 9.48
CA VAL A 101 -3.61 -0.61 9.86
C VAL A 101 -5.12 -0.83 9.73
N HIS A 102 -5.91 0.18 10.09
CA HIS A 102 -7.38 0.11 10.09
C HIS A 102 -8.05 0.90 8.95
N ALA A 103 -7.29 1.41 7.98
CA ALA A 103 -7.89 2.11 6.84
C ALA A 103 -8.72 1.18 5.96
N VAL A 104 -9.75 1.74 5.32
CA VAL A 104 -10.48 1.04 4.26
C VAL A 104 -9.52 0.69 3.12
N ARG A 105 -9.55 -0.57 2.68
CA ARG A 105 -8.63 -1.10 1.67
C ARG A 105 -9.41 -1.63 0.49
N LEU A 106 -9.04 -1.17 -0.68
CA LEU A 106 -9.60 -1.67 -1.93
C LEU A 106 -8.84 -2.93 -2.39
N ALA A 107 -9.50 -3.80 -3.16
CA ALA A 107 -8.92 -5.07 -3.60
C ALA A 107 -7.55 -4.90 -4.29
N LEU A 108 -7.41 -3.93 -5.19
CA LEU A 108 -6.12 -3.67 -5.87
C LEU A 108 -5.04 -3.11 -4.93
N GLN A 109 -5.40 -2.31 -3.94
CA GLN A 109 -4.46 -1.89 -2.90
C GLN A 109 -3.97 -3.08 -2.06
N GLN A 110 -4.84 -4.05 -1.78
CA GLN A 110 -4.44 -5.29 -1.08
C GLN A 110 -3.48 -6.12 -1.93
N VAL A 111 -3.74 -6.27 -3.23
CA VAL A 111 -2.82 -6.94 -4.15
C VAL A 111 -1.46 -6.26 -4.11
N GLN A 112 -1.40 -4.95 -4.33
CA GLN A 112 -0.16 -4.17 -4.31
C GLN A 112 0.58 -4.36 -2.97
N ARG A 113 -0.12 -4.30 -1.85
CA ARG A 113 0.43 -4.54 -0.53
C ARG A 113 1.07 -5.92 -0.42
N LEU A 114 0.34 -6.98 -0.78
CA LEU A 114 0.84 -8.35 -0.72
C LEU A 114 2.10 -8.53 -1.57
N PHE A 115 2.11 -7.98 -2.78
CA PHE A 115 3.30 -8.05 -3.63
C PHE A 115 4.48 -7.29 -3.00
N THR A 116 4.27 -6.11 -2.42
CA THR A 116 5.33 -5.34 -1.74
C THR A 116 5.91 -6.12 -0.56
N GLU A 117 5.06 -6.76 0.24
CA GLU A 117 5.48 -7.48 1.46
C GLU A 117 6.15 -8.82 1.14
N HIS A 118 5.69 -9.55 0.12
CA HIS A 118 6.13 -10.92 -0.15
C HIS A 118 7.16 -11.06 -1.28
N CYS A 119 7.24 -10.12 -2.23
CA CYS A 119 8.13 -10.26 -3.39
C CYS A 119 9.58 -9.81 -3.14
N LEU A 120 9.96 -9.41 -1.94
CA LEU A 120 11.36 -9.14 -1.58
C LEU A 120 12.26 -10.38 -1.80
N ARG A 121 11.73 -11.57 -1.59
CA ARG A 121 12.46 -12.84 -1.74
C ARG A 121 11.84 -13.70 -2.85
N PRO A 122 12.65 -14.42 -3.65
CA PRO A 122 12.13 -15.30 -4.72
C PRO A 122 11.11 -16.33 -4.23
N ALA A 123 11.33 -16.92 -3.04
CA ALA A 123 10.41 -17.89 -2.45
C ALA A 123 9.05 -17.29 -2.12
N GLY A 124 9.03 -16.08 -1.54
CA GLY A 124 7.79 -15.35 -1.24
C GLY A 124 7.01 -14.99 -2.49
N LYS A 125 7.70 -14.49 -3.53
CA LYS A 125 7.13 -14.24 -4.85
C LYS A 125 6.45 -15.50 -5.42
N SER A 126 7.19 -16.61 -5.46
CA SER A 126 6.69 -17.87 -6.05
C SER A 126 5.47 -18.40 -5.28
N ARG A 127 5.47 -18.28 -3.95
CA ARG A 127 4.34 -18.64 -3.11
C ARG A 127 3.12 -17.77 -3.41
N LEU A 128 3.27 -16.44 -3.39
CA LEU A 128 2.18 -15.50 -3.63
C LEU A 128 1.56 -15.68 -5.01
N VAL A 129 2.40 -15.78 -6.06
CA VAL A 129 1.93 -16.01 -7.43
C VAL A 129 1.13 -17.31 -7.53
N ARG A 130 1.59 -18.40 -6.90
CA ARG A 130 0.86 -19.68 -6.90
C ARG A 130 -0.48 -19.57 -6.18
N GLU A 131 -0.53 -18.89 -5.05
CA GLU A 131 -1.76 -18.71 -4.28
C GLU A 131 -2.78 -17.85 -5.05
N LEU A 132 -2.36 -16.76 -5.66
CA LEU A 132 -3.25 -15.91 -6.47
C LEU A 132 -3.63 -16.53 -7.82
N ALA A 133 -2.83 -17.49 -8.35
CA ALA A 133 -3.15 -18.17 -9.60
C ALA A 133 -4.46 -18.98 -9.54
N SER A 134 -4.93 -19.36 -8.34
CA SER A 134 -6.22 -20.01 -8.16
C SER A 134 -7.42 -19.13 -8.55
N ALA A 135 -7.26 -17.80 -8.50
CA ALA A 135 -8.24 -16.82 -8.95
C ALA A 135 -8.14 -16.49 -10.45
N CYS A 136 -7.14 -17.03 -11.15
CA CYS A 136 -6.95 -16.79 -12.57
C CYS A 136 -7.55 -17.98 -13.37
N HIS A 137 -8.71 -17.78 -13.98
CA HIS A 137 -9.42 -18.83 -14.71
C HIS A 137 -8.80 -19.14 -16.08
N HIS A 138 -8.04 -18.19 -16.64
CA HIS A 138 -7.42 -18.31 -17.97
C HIS A 138 -5.89 -18.31 -17.88
N ASP A 139 -5.24 -19.00 -18.79
CA ASP A 139 -3.77 -19.08 -18.85
C ASP A 139 -3.12 -17.72 -19.10
N THR A 140 -3.78 -16.84 -19.85
CA THR A 140 -3.32 -15.47 -20.05
C THR A 140 -3.26 -14.70 -18.73
N ALA A 141 -4.28 -14.83 -17.87
CA ALA A 141 -4.28 -14.18 -16.55
C ALA A 141 -3.17 -14.75 -15.65
N ARG A 142 -2.94 -16.07 -15.68
CA ARG A 142 -1.85 -16.71 -14.93
C ARG A 142 -0.48 -16.24 -15.40
N LEU A 143 -0.27 -16.12 -16.71
CA LEU A 143 0.97 -15.62 -17.29
C LEU A 143 1.21 -14.16 -16.89
N ARG A 144 0.18 -13.32 -16.97
CA ARG A 144 0.27 -11.91 -16.56
C ARG A 144 0.54 -11.75 -15.06
N LEU A 145 -0.04 -12.62 -14.21
CA LEU A 145 0.24 -12.66 -12.79
C LEU A 145 1.71 -12.99 -12.50
N ALA A 146 2.26 -13.98 -13.19
CA ALA A 146 3.68 -14.34 -13.07
C ALA A 146 4.59 -13.18 -13.52
N THR A 147 4.22 -12.49 -14.61
CA THR A 147 4.93 -11.30 -15.11
C THR A 147 4.88 -10.16 -14.08
N LEU A 148 3.74 -9.91 -13.46
CA LEU A 148 3.59 -8.93 -12.36
C LEU A 148 4.51 -9.28 -11.20
N GLY A 149 4.48 -10.54 -10.74
CA GLY A 149 5.34 -11.00 -9.65
C GLY A 149 6.83 -10.79 -9.94
N GLN A 150 7.26 -11.03 -11.19
CA GLN A 150 8.63 -10.80 -11.60
C GLN A 150 8.97 -9.31 -11.66
N ALA A 151 8.10 -8.48 -12.23
CA ALA A 151 8.32 -7.03 -12.33
C ALA A 151 8.45 -6.39 -10.93
N VAL A 152 7.57 -6.74 -9.97
CA VAL A 152 7.66 -6.25 -8.60
C VAL A 152 8.95 -6.73 -7.92
N HIS A 153 9.31 -8.01 -8.07
CA HIS A 153 10.53 -8.56 -7.47
C HIS A 153 11.78 -7.86 -7.97
N GLU A 154 11.92 -7.65 -9.28
CA GLU A 154 13.05 -6.92 -9.85
C GLU A 154 13.05 -5.45 -9.42
N GLY A 155 11.89 -4.79 -9.45
CA GLY A 155 11.76 -3.40 -8.98
C GLY A 155 12.19 -3.23 -7.53
N LEU A 156 11.83 -4.15 -6.64
CA LEU A 156 12.20 -4.12 -5.22
C LEU A 156 13.71 -4.32 -5.01
N LYS A 157 14.41 -5.11 -5.85
CA LYS A 157 15.87 -5.27 -5.75
C LYS A 157 16.61 -3.93 -5.91
N HIS A 158 16.13 -3.07 -6.78
CA HIS A 158 16.74 -1.76 -7.01
C HIS A 158 16.48 -0.75 -5.88
N ILE A 159 15.42 -0.98 -5.08
CA ILE A 159 15.02 -0.09 -3.98
C ILE A 159 15.61 -0.55 -2.65
N ALA A 160 15.85 -1.83 -2.45
CA ALA A 160 16.23 -2.44 -1.17
C ALA A 160 17.57 -1.96 -0.57
N GLY A 161 18.34 -1.13 -1.28
CA GLY A 161 19.64 -0.60 -0.81
C GLY A 161 19.56 0.71 -0.01
N HIS A 162 18.41 1.33 0.20
CA HIS A 162 18.30 2.71 0.68
C HIS A 162 17.86 2.87 2.14
N GLY A 163 17.80 1.81 2.92
CA GLY A 163 17.77 1.87 4.40
C GLY A 163 16.48 2.30 5.07
N LEU A 164 15.45 2.71 4.35
CA LEU A 164 14.13 3.05 4.88
C LEU A 164 13.11 2.02 4.38
N ASP A 165 12.48 1.29 5.28
CA ASP A 165 11.43 0.30 4.96
C ASP A 165 10.30 0.87 4.09
N ASP A 166 10.02 2.17 4.24
CA ASP A 166 8.97 2.85 3.49
C ASP A 166 9.31 3.08 2.01
N THR A 167 10.58 3.07 1.61
CA THR A 167 10.98 3.29 0.20
C THR A 167 10.56 2.14 -0.71
N ARG A 168 10.37 0.93 -0.18
CA ARG A 168 9.89 -0.23 -0.96
C ARG A 168 8.52 0.02 -1.63
N TRP A 169 7.70 0.89 -1.06
CA TRP A 169 6.40 1.23 -1.63
C TRP A 169 6.52 2.01 -2.94
N ASP A 170 7.65 2.67 -3.18
CA ASP A 170 7.93 3.41 -4.42
C ASP A 170 8.12 2.47 -5.65
N VAL A 171 8.16 1.16 -5.44
CA VAL A 171 8.15 0.18 -6.54
C VAL A 171 6.95 0.38 -7.46
N TRP A 172 5.81 0.84 -6.92
CA TRP A 172 4.59 1.09 -7.68
C TRP A 172 4.63 2.38 -8.50
N LEU A 173 5.60 3.26 -8.27
CA LEU A 173 5.88 4.43 -9.13
C LEU A 173 6.61 4.05 -10.42
N GLN A 174 7.14 2.82 -10.52
CA GLN A 174 7.83 2.36 -11.72
C GLN A 174 6.81 2.01 -12.81
N PRO A 175 6.92 2.60 -14.02
CA PRO A 175 5.98 2.38 -15.12
C PRO A 175 5.86 0.89 -15.52
N THR A 176 6.97 0.15 -15.47
CA THR A 176 7.00 -1.29 -15.78
C THR A 176 6.14 -2.11 -14.81
N VAL A 177 6.18 -1.78 -13.52
CA VAL A 177 5.42 -2.45 -12.47
C VAL A 177 3.93 -2.12 -12.58
N MET A 178 3.59 -0.84 -12.72
CA MET A 178 2.20 -0.42 -12.91
C MET A 178 1.59 -0.99 -14.20
N THR A 179 2.34 -0.98 -15.30
CA THR A 179 1.88 -1.58 -16.56
C THR A 179 1.61 -3.08 -16.39
N ALA A 180 2.46 -3.81 -15.65
CA ALA A 180 2.25 -5.22 -15.38
C ALA A 180 0.97 -5.47 -14.54
N LEU A 181 0.71 -4.62 -13.55
CA LEU A 181 -0.52 -4.68 -12.74
C LEU A 181 -1.77 -4.46 -13.60
N LEU A 182 -1.77 -3.41 -14.42
CA LEU A 182 -2.91 -3.07 -15.27
C LEU A 182 -3.19 -4.19 -16.29
N ARG A 183 -2.15 -4.72 -16.94
CA ARG A 183 -2.29 -5.85 -17.87
C ARG A 183 -2.79 -7.13 -17.21
N TRP A 184 -2.40 -7.39 -15.96
CA TRP A 184 -2.97 -8.51 -15.22
C TRP A 184 -4.44 -8.27 -14.88
N ARG A 185 -4.81 -7.09 -14.39
CA ARG A 185 -6.19 -6.71 -14.12
C ARG A 185 -7.08 -6.87 -15.36
N GLU A 186 -6.62 -6.40 -16.52
CA GLU A 186 -7.34 -6.53 -17.80
C GLU A 186 -7.54 -7.99 -18.24
N ALA A 187 -6.63 -8.88 -17.83
CA ALA A 187 -6.73 -10.31 -18.14
C ALA A 187 -7.60 -11.11 -17.16
N LEU A 188 -8.01 -10.51 -16.03
CA LEU A 188 -8.99 -11.10 -15.13
C LEU A 188 -10.38 -10.94 -15.73
N ASP A 189 -11.14 -12.05 -15.77
CA ASP A 189 -12.58 -11.97 -16.02
C ASP A 189 -13.33 -11.44 -14.80
N GLU A 190 -14.60 -11.12 -14.95
CA GLU A 190 -15.43 -10.59 -13.86
C GLU A 190 -15.51 -11.56 -12.67
N ALA A 191 -15.58 -12.87 -12.93
CA ALA A 191 -15.58 -13.90 -11.90
C ALA A 191 -14.22 -13.99 -11.17
N GLY A 192 -13.11 -13.88 -11.89
CA GLY A 192 -11.76 -13.83 -11.32
C GLY A 192 -11.54 -12.60 -10.45
N PHE A 193 -12.05 -11.45 -10.86
CA PHE A 193 -11.97 -10.21 -10.06
C PHE A 193 -12.79 -10.32 -8.78
N THR A 194 -14.00 -10.86 -8.84
CA THR A 194 -14.88 -11.05 -7.68
C THR A 194 -14.32 -12.10 -6.72
N SER A 195 -13.68 -13.16 -7.22
CA SER A 195 -13.08 -14.21 -6.39
C SER A 195 -11.77 -13.78 -5.71
N THR A 196 -11.08 -12.76 -6.21
CA THR A 196 -9.87 -12.22 -5.55
C THR A 196 -10.21 -11.41 -4.30
N ALA A 197 -11.35 -10.76 -4.23
CA ALA A 197 -11.72 -9.88 -3.11
C ALA A 197 -11.81 -10.61 -1.75
N PRO A 198 -12.49 -11.76 -1.60
CA PRO A 198 -12.52 -12.52 -0.36
C PRO A 198 -11.17 -13.16 0.01
N TRP A 199 -10.42 -13.61 -0.99
CA TRP A 199 -9.10 -14.21 -0.81
C TRP A 199 -8.07 -13.20 -0.27
N LEU A 200 -8.09 -11.99 -0.75
CA LEU A 200 -7.22 -10.91 -0.32
C LEU A 200 -7.44 -10.55 1.16
N CYS A 201 -8.69 -10.58 1.62
CA CYS A 201 -9.01 -10.41 3.02
C CYS A 201 -8.43 -11.57 3.87
N TRP A 202 -8.55 -12.82 3.41
CA TRP A 202 -8.08 -13.99 4.14
C TRP A 202 -6.55 -14.12 4.21
N ILE A 203 -5.84 -13.83 3.12
CA ILE A 203 -4.37 -13.80 3.09
C ILE A 203 -3.83 -12.70 4.02
N SER A 204 -4.49 -11.54 4.07
CA SER A 204 -4.11 -10.46 4.98
C SER A 204 -4.21 -10.88 6.44
N ILE A 205 -5.26 -11.64 6.81
CA ILE A 205 -5.45 -12.16 8.18
C ILE A 205 -4.37 -13.19 8.54
N ARG A 206 -4.02 -14.11 7.62
CA ARG A 206 -2.94 -15.08 7.87
C ARG A 206 -1.57 -14.42 8.02
N SER A 207 -1.24 -13.44 7.18
CA SER A 207 0.05 -12.71 7.26
C SER A 207 0.22 -12.03 8.63
N VAL A 208 -0.84 -11.49 9.21
CA VAL A 208 -0.82 -10.89 10.56
C VAL A 208 -0.62 -11.97 11.65
N ALA A 209 -1.25 -13.13 11.50
CA ALA A 209 -1.12 -14.24 12.44
C ALA A 209 0.30 -14.86 12.42
N ASP A 210 0.90 -15.01 11.23
CA ASP A 210 2.25 -15.54 11.07
C ASP A 210 3.33 -14.56 11.62
N CYS A 211 3.12 -13.25 11.53
CA CYS A 211 3.97 -12.26 12.17
C CYS A 211 3.86 -12.29 13.71
N ALA A 212 2.67 -12.53 14.25
CA ALA A 212 2.44 -12.64 15.69
C ALA A 212 3.03 -13.94 16.27
N ALA A 213 3.02 -15.04 15.51
CA ALA A 213 3.57 -16.33 15.91
C ALA A 213 5.11 -16.40 15.84
N GLY A 214 5.74 -15.57 15.01
CA GLY A 214 7.20 -15.54 14.81
C GLY A 214 8.01 -14.86 15.93
N THR A 215 7.36 -14.23 16.90
CA THR A 215 8.06 -13.48 17.98
C THR A 215 8.23 -14.27 19.29
N ALA A 216 7.74 -15.52 19.37
CA ALA A 216 7.96 -16.38 20.53
C ALA A 216 9.19 -17.27 20.31
N THR A 217 10.39 -16.73 20.52
CA THR A 217 11.60 -17.54 20.72
C THR A 217 11.52 -18.14 22.13
N PRO A 218 11.49 -19.47 22.29
CA PRO A 218 11.50 -20.06 23.63
C PRO A 218 12.85 -19.76 24.29
N ALA A 219 12.79 -19.15 25.46
CA ALA A 219 13.93 -18.95 26.31
C ALA A 219 14.60 -20.31 26.60
N ARG A 220 15.84 -20.46 26.15
CA ARG A 220 16.69 -21.63 26.47
C ARG A 220 17.00 -21.60 27.97
N THR A 221 16.29 -22.41 28.73
CA THR A 221 16.67 -22.72 30.12
C THR A 221 17.98 -23.52 30.10
N THR A 222 19.08 -22.84 30.35
CA THR A 222 20.33 -23.50 30.70
C THR A 222 20.23 -23.94 32.16
N GLY A 223 19.77 -25.16 32.38
CA GLY A 223 20.02 -25.86 33.62
C GLY A 223 21.50 -26.29 33.65
N LYS A 224 22.22 -25.90 34.71
CA LYS A 224 23.52 -26.47 35.06
C LYS A 224 23.34 -27.31 36.30
N PRO A 225 24.05 -28.46 36.41
CA PRO A 225 23.94 -29.38 37.50
C PRO A 225 24.50 -28.84 38.82
#